data_3ce7b13046f9f2afa0f97786e2cea90f
#
_entry.id   3ce7b13046f9f2afa0f97786e2cea90f
#
_cell.length_a   1.000
_cell.length_b   1.000
_cell.length_c   1.000
_cell.angle_alpha   90.00
_cell.angle_beta   90.00
_cell.angle_gamma   90.00
#
_symmetry.space_group_name_H-M   'P 1'
#
loop_
_entity.id
_entity.type
_entity.pdbx_description
1 polymer ?
#
loop_
_entity_poly.entity_id
_entity_poly.type
_entity_poly.pdbx_seq_one_letter_code
_entity_poly.pdbx_strand_id
1 'polypeptide(L)'
;MINYSITMRSVNSNLLAINQAKSRINQAKREGKNPDQADLNLVKTEKKNAFAVSQYSDVMTIEKFAKHISSHGSVYSRADISAILYITVDCMREQLLEGKKIRLGDLGDFSILLSSKGAEDADKFTAQNITDVKVQWEPGAEFKNLIADAEFNLVASRSAQAAVIKAIKEGKANVDISTPTTPDDGSDGGGSNPSGGTGSAGGNTEQSGGTSQGTDSNPSGDNKGDAGQDGSGEDNEL
;
A
#
# COMPACT_ATOMS: atom_id res chain seq x y z
N MET A 1 17.51 -3.22 -9.53
CA MET A 1 17.35 -4.69 -9.29
C MET A 1 16.04 -4.95 -8.60
N ILE A 2 15.19 -5.80 -9.18
CA ILE A 2 13.85 -6.16 -8.66
C ILE A 2 13.96 -7.50 -7.95
N ASN A 3 13.62 -7.53 -6.67
CA ASN A 3 13.58 -8.78 -5.93
C ASN A 3 12.32 -9.57 -6.28
N TYR A 4 12.46 -10.87 -6.48
CA TYR A 4 11.33 -11.77 -6.69
C TYR A 4 11.50 -13.08 -5.92
N SER A 5 10.38 -13.72 -5.59
CA SER A 5 10.36 -15.08 -5.07
C SER A 5 9.53 -15.97 -6.00
N ILE A 6 9.68 -17.28 -5.86
CA ILE A 6 8.92 -18.25 -6.63
C ILE A 6 7.73 -18.73 -5.79
N THR A 7 6.56 -18.80 -6.41
CA THR A 7 5.35 -19.39 -5.83
C THR A 7 4.76 -20.44 -6.78
N MET A 8 4.24 -21.53 -6.22
CA MET A 8 3.57 -22.57 -6.99
C MET A 8 2.07 -22.23 -7.09
N ARG A 9 1.55 -22.11 -8.31
CA ARG A 9 0.13 -21.84 -8.55
C ARG A 9 -0.47 -22.92 -9.41
N SER A 10 -1.70 -23.32 -9.10
CA SER A 10 -2.47 -24.24 -9.92
C SER A 10 -2.81 -23.63 -11.27
N VAL A 11 -2.64 -24.42 -12.33
CA VAL A 11 -2.91 -24.02 -13.73
C VAL A 11 -4.09 -24.79 -14.34
N ASN A 12 -4.85 -25.51 -13.52
CA ASN A 12 -5.99 -26.26 -13.97
C ASN A 12 -7.18 -25.35 -14.32
N SER A 13 -7.89 -25.66 -15.40
CA SER A 13 -9.12 -24.97 -15.78
C SER A 13 -10.27 -25.20 -14.79
N ASN A 14 -10.27 -26.33 -14.08
CA ASN A 14 -11.26 -26.71 -13.07
C ASN A 14 -10.80 -26.36 -11.63
N LEU A 15 -10.03 -25.30 -11.45
CA LEU A 15 -9.45 -24.90 -10.16
C LEU A 15 -10.50 -24.74 -9.05
N LEU A 16 -11.70 -24.23 -9.39
CA LEU A 16 -12.79 -24.07 -8.42
C LEU A 16 -13.21 -25.43 -7.84
N ALA A 17 -13.41 -26.43 -8.70
CA ALA A 17 -13.78 -27.78 -8.27
C ALA A 17 -12.68 -28.43 -7.41
N ILE A 18 -11.41 -28.24 -7.77
CA ILE A 18 -10.27 -28.73 -6.99
C ILE A 18 -10.23 -28.06 -5.59
N ASN A 19 -10.46 -26.76 -5.50
CA ASN A 19 -10.47 -26.03 -4.22
C ASN A 19 -11.64 -26.46 -3.34
N GLN A 20 -12.83 -26.67 -3.92
CA GLN A 20 -13.98 -27.23 -3.21
C GLN A 20 -13.71 -28.65 -2.69
N ALA A 21 -13.07 -29.51 -3.49
CA ALA A 21 -12.67 -30.84 -3.08
C ALA A 21 -11.68 -30.81 -1.89
N LYS A 22 -10.67 -29.91 -1.96
CA LYS A 22 -9.73 -29.71 -0.84
C LYS A 22 -10.45 -29.26 0.44
N SER A 23 -11.43 -28.35 0.33
CA SER A 23 -12.23 -27.90 1.48
C SER A 23 -13.00 -29.05 2.11
N ARG A 24 -13.70 -29.90 1.28
CA ARG A 24 -14.42 -31.08 1.77
C ARG A 24 -13.48 -32.10 2.41
N ILE A 25 -12.32 -32.36 1.84
CA ILE A 25 -11.30 -33.25 2.43
C ILE A 25 -10.85 -32.73 3.79
N ASN A 26 -10.58 -31.43 3.92
CA ASN A 26 -10.16 -30.83 5.16
C ASN A 26 -11.27 -30.88 6.23
N GLN A 27 -12.52 -30.68 5.81
CA GLN A 27 -13.68 -30.81 6.70
C GLN A 27 -13.82 -32.25 7.20
N ALA A 28 -13.80 -33.24 6.33
CA ALA A 28 -13.88 -34.65 6.68
C ALA A 28 -12.78 -35.05 7.69
N LYS A 29 -11.55 -34.57 7.47
CA LYS A 29 -10.44 -34.81 8.41
C LYS A 29 -10.69 -34.17 9.79
N ARG A 30 -11.24 -32.95 9.86
CA ARG A 30 -11.60 -32.29 11.12
C ARG A 30 -12.69 -33.04 11.88
N GLU A 31 -13.63 -33.66 11.15
CA GLU A 31 -14.71 -34.45 11.70
C GLU A 31 -14.35 -35.91 12.00
N GLY A 32 -13.08 -36.30 11.81
CA GLY A 32 -12.61 -37.69 11.99
C GLY A 32 -13.20 -38.68 10.97
N LYS A 33 -13.75 -38.18 9.86
CA LYS A 33 -14.32 -39.01 8.77
C LYS A 33 -13.27 -39.25 7.68
N ASN A 34 -13.42 -40.37 6.95
CA ASN A 34 -12.62 -40.60 5.76
C ASN A 34 -13.07 -39.67 4.62
N PRO A 35 -12.15 -38.97 3.96
CA PRO A 35 -12.45 -38.16 2.79
C PRO A 35 -13.02 -39.01 1.64
N ASP A 36 -13.88 -38.40 0.82
CA ASP A 36 -14.41 -39.03 -0.39
C ASP A 36 -13.28 -39.32 -1.38
N GLN A 37 -13.31 -40.54 -1.96
CA GLN A 37 -12.31 -41.00 -2.94
C GLN A 37 -12.36 -40.17 -4.23
N ALA A 38 -13.54 -39.68 -4.64
CA ALA A 38 -13.70 -38.81 -5.79
C ALA A 38 -12.97 -37.46 -5.59
N ASP A 39 -13.09 -36.86 -4.40
CA ASP A 39 -12.40 -35.64 -4.05
C ASP A 39 -10.88 -35.85 -4.00
N LEU A 40 -10.42 -36.97 -3.44
CA LEU A 40 -9.00 -37.31 -3.39
C LEU A 40 -8.42 -37.48 -4.82
N ASN A 41 -9.15 -38.13 -5.71
CA ASN A 41 -8.75 -38.30 -7.11
C ASN A 41 -8.71 -36.98 -7.86
N LEU A 42 -9.72 -36.09 -7.64
CA LEU A 42 -9.78 -34.77 -8.25
C LEU A 42 -8.58 -33.91 -7.84
N VAL A 43 -8.24 -33.90 -6.56
CA VAL A 43 -7.07 -33.14 -6.04
C VAL A 43 -5.75 -33.67 -6.61
N LYS A 44 -5.62 -34.98 -6.88
CA LYS A 44 -4.43 -35.53 -7.52
C LYS A 44 -4.23 -35.06 -8.96
N THR A 45 -5.28 -34.58 -9.64
CA THR A 45 -5.15 -34.03 -11.01
C THR A 45 -4.58 -32.62 -11.03
N GLU A 46 -4.36 -31.98 -9.86
CA GLU A 46 -3.85 -30.64 -9.78
C GLU A 46 -2.44 -30.54 -10.36
N LYS A 47 -2.30 -29.68 -11.37
CA LYS A 47 -1.00 -29.30 -11.93
C LYS A 47 -0.61 -27.94 -11.40
N LYS A 48 0.61 -27.81 -10.92
CA LYS A 48 1.16 -26.56 -10.41
C LYS A 48 2.37 -26.14 -11.21
N ASN A 49 2.42 -24.88 -11.60
CA ASN A 49 3.58 -24.27 -12.23
C ASN A 49 4.19 -23.24 -11.28
N ALA A 50 5.48 -23.01 -11.43
CA ALA A 50 6.22 -21.98 -10.72
C ALA A 50 6.01 -20.62 -11.39
N PHE A 51 5.69 -19.61 -10.62
CA PHE A 51 5.51 -18.22 -11.06
C PHE A 51 6.35 -17.28 -10.18
N ALA A 52 6.90 -16.25 -10.80
CA ALA A 52 7.59 -15.18 -10.08
C ALA A 52 6.56 -14.26 -9.40
N VAL A 53 6.88 -13.85 -8.18
CA VAL A 53 6.14 -12.84 -7.43
C VAL A 53 7.13 -11.79 -6.96
N SER A 54 6.88 -10.52 -7.28
CA SER A 54 7.72 -9.42 -6.85
C SER A 54 7.76 -9.29 -5.33
N GLN A 55 8.95 -8.99 -4.80
CA GLN A 55 9.19 -8.77 -3.39
C GLN A 55 9.73 -7.35 -3.22
N TYR A 56 8.98 -6.48 -2.58
CA TYR A 56 9.48 -5.14 -2.27
C TYR A 56 10.35 -5.18 -1.00
N SER A 57 11.45 -4.44 -1.00
CA SER A 57 12.36 -4.34 0.13
C SER A 57 11.93 -3.28 1.14
N ASP A 58 11.32 -2.19 0.66
CA ASP A 58 10.87 -1.07 1.51
C ASP A 58 9.61 -0.43 0.90
N VAL A 59 8.93 0.35 1.72
CA VAL A 59 7.80 1.19 1.30
C VAL A 59 8.25 2.64 1.30
N MET A 60 8.20 3.26 0.14
CA MET A 60 8.52 4.67 -0.02
C MET A 60 7.26 5.51 0.24
N THR A 61 7.23 6.22 1.38
CA THR A 61 6.16 7.17 1.69
C THR A 61 6.33 8.47 0.90
N ILE A 62 5.29 9.32 0.88
CA ILE A 62 5.36 10.63 0.22
C ILE A 62 6.53 11.45 0.76
N GLU A 63 6.77 11.43 2.08
CA GLU A 63 7.86 12.18 2.73
C GLU A 63 9.24 11.67 2.29
N LYS A 64 9.41 10.35 2.22
CA LYS A 64 10.66 9.73 1.73
C LYS A 64 10.86 10.05 0.24
N PHE A 65 9.79 10.00 -0.55
CA PHE A 65 9.83 10.30 -1.97
C PHE A 65 10.13 11.78 -2.24
N ALA A 66 9.48 12.69 -1.52
CA ALA A 66 9.76 14.12 -1.58
C ALA A 66 11.22 14.45 -1.20
N LYS A 67 11.76 13.77 -0.16
CA LYS A 67 13.17 13.88 0.21
C LYS A 67 14.07 13.41 -0.93
N HIS A 68 13.74 12.29 -1.57
CA HIS A 68 14.50 11.77 -2.71
C HIS A 68 14.50 12.75 -3.88
N ILE A 69 13.33 13.27 -4.29
CA ILE A 69 13.21 14.27 -5.36
C ILE A 69 14.06 15.52 -5.03
N SER A 70 13.97 16.04 -3.80
CA SER A 70 14.72 17.22 -3.40
C SER A 70 16.25 17.00 -3.46
N SER A 71 16.74 15.76 -3.31
CA SER A 71 18.16 15.42 -3.39
C SER A 71 18.74 15.43 -4.81
N HIS A 72 17.88 15.43 -5.83
CA HIS A 72 18.29 15.55 -7.24
C HIS A 72 18.52 17.00 -7.73
N GLY A 73 18.77 17.93 -6.81
CA GLY A 73 19.04 19.33 -7.16
C GLY A 73 17.79 20.16 -7.46
N SER A 74 16.64 19.75 -6.94
CA SER A 74 15.41 20.52 -7.07
C SER A 74 15.52 21.87 -6.35
N VAL A 75 14.96 22.91 -6.97
CA VAL A 75 14.80 24.24 -6.35
C VAL A 75 13.72 24.25 -5.24
N TYR A 76 12.87 23.23 -5.21
CA TYR A 76 11.82 23.08 -4.23
C TYR A 76 12.32 22.32 -3.01
N SER A 77 11.91 22.77 -1.82
CA SER A 77 12.19 22.07 -0.58
C SER A 77 11.37 20.76 -0.49
N ARG A 78 11.81 19.85 0.38
CA ARG A 78 11.04 18.63 0.68
C ARG A 78 9.60 18.94 1.11
N ALA A 79 9.40 20.01 1.88
CA ALA A 79 8.08 20.40 2.35
C ALA A 79 7.17 20.85 1.19
N ASP A 80 7.70 21.66 0.26
CA ASP A 80 6.96 22.11 -0.92
C ASP A 80 6.56 20.92 -1.81
N ILE A 81 7.48 19.99 -2.05
CA ILE A 81 7.22 18.79 -2.84
C ILE A 81 6.14 17.93 -2.17
N SER A 82 6.23 17.70 -0.86
CA SER A 82 5.21 16.95 -0.12
C SER A 82 3.84 17.63 -0.21
N ALA A 83 3.78 18.95 -0.02
CA ALA A 83 2.53 19.70 -0.13
C ALA A 83 1.90 19.60 -1.52
N ILE A 84 2.70 19.74 -2.58
CA ILE A 84 2.24 19.60 -3.98
C ILE A 84 1.67 18.19 -4.21
N LEU A 85 2.35 17.15 -3.74
CA LEU A 85 1.89 15.77 -3.92
C LEU A 85 0.56 15.51 -3.20
N TYR A 86 0.38 16.01 -1.97
CA TYR A 86 -0.89 15.88 -1.25
C TYR A 86 -2.02 16.63 -1.95
N ILE A 87 -1.80 17.88 -2.35
CA ILE A 87 -2.79 18.68 -3.10
C ILE A 87 -3.14 17.98 -4.43
N THR A 88 -2.16 17.40 -5.12
CA THR A 88 -2.39 16.65 -6.35
C THR A 88 -3.33 15.47 -6.13
N VAL A 89 -3.16 14.70 -5.05
CA VAL A 89 -4.05 13.57 -4.72
C VAL A 89 -5.49 14.06 -4.50
N ASP A 90 -5.67 15.14 -3.75
CA ASP A 90 -7.00 15.70 -3.45
C ASP A 90 -7.69 16.21 -4.74
N CYS A 91 -6.98 16.98 -5.56
CA CYS A 91 -7.48 17.48 -6.83
C CYS A 91 -7.80 16.33 -7.80
N MET A 92 -6.95 15.31 -7.87
CA MET A 92 -7.21 14.13 -8.71
C MET A 92 -8.49 13.41 -8.29
N ARG A 93 -8.68 13.21 -6.98
CA ARG A 93 -9.89 12.59 -6.45
C ARG A 93 -11.14 13.37 -6.86
N GLU A 94 -11.13 14.70 -6.71
CA GLU A 94 -12.24 15.56 -7.10
C GLU A 94 -12.57 15.42 -8.58
N GLN A 95 -11.57 15.58 -9.46
CA GLN A 95 -11.77 15.54 -10.91
C GLN A 95 -12.19 14.16 -11.43
N LEU A 96 -11.71 13.09 -10.81
CA LEU A 96 -12.13 11.72 -11.13
C LEU A 96 -13.58 11.47 -10.74
N LEU A 97 -14.03 11.98 -9.59
CA LEU A 97 -15.43 11.85 -9.14
C LEU A 97 -16.40 12.69 -10.00
N GLU A 98 -15.92 13.75 -10.66
CA GLU A 98 -16.66 14.46 -11.71
C GLU A 98 -16.73 13.71 -13.04
N GLY A 99 -16.17 12.49 -13.11
CA GLY A 99 -16.19 11.64 -14.29
C GLY A 99 -15.13 11.98 -15.35
N LYS A 100 -14.11 12.75 -14.98
CA LYS A 100 -13.01 13.10 -15.91
C LYS A 100 -11.93 12.02 -15.91
N LYS A 101 -11.27 11.86 -17.05
CA LYS A 101 -10.00 11.13 -17.19
C LYS A 101 -8.85 12.14 -17.01
N ILE A 102 -7.89 11.84 -16.17
CA ILE A 102 -6.73 12.69 -15.89
C ILE A 102 -5.52 12.12 -16.62
N ARG A 103 -4.90 12.95 -17.47
CA ARG A 103 -3.66 12.60 -18.18
C ARG A 103 -2.50 13.40 -17.64
N LEU A 104 -1.51 12.69 -17.08
CA LEU A 104 -0.31 13.28 -16.48
C LEU A 104 0.96 12.94 -17.30
N GLY A 105 0.88 13.09 -18.61
CA GLY A 105 2.03 12.87 -19.50
C GLY A 105 2.63 11.48 -19.33
N ASP A 106 3.94 11.42 -19.10
CA ASP A 106 4.68 10.17 -18.98
C ASP A 106 4.33 9.35 -17.71
N LEU A 107 3.73 9.98 -16.71
CA LEU A 107 3.20 9.25 -15.55
C LEU A 107 2.03 8.34 -15.94
N GLY A 108 1.23 8.76 -16.92
CA GLY A 108 0.12 7.97 -17.43
C GLY A 108 -1.25 8.60 -17.21
N ASP A 109 -2.26 7.78 -17.46
CA ASP A 109 -3.67 8.15 -17.42
C ASP A 109 -4.37 7.51 -16.23
N PHE A 110 -5.23 8.30 -15.57
CA PHE A 110 -6.08 7.84 -14.47
C PHE A 110 -7.54 8.00 -14.87
N SER A 111 -8.34 6.96 -14.66
CA SER A 111 -9.76 6.92 -14.98
C SER A 111 -10.54 6.12 -13.95
N ILE A 112 -11.85 6.30 -13.93
CA ILE A 112 -12.77 5.52 -13.10
C ILE A 112 -13.18 4.25 -13.83
N LEU A 113 -13.14 3.13 -13.11
CA LEU A 113 -13.70 1.85 -13.50
C LEU A 113 -14.85 1.51 -12.57
N LEU A 114 -16.02 1.20 -13.14
CA LEU A 114 -17.20 0.80 -12.40
C LEU A 114 -17.37 -0.72 -12.42
N SER A 115 -17.73 -1.28 -11.27
CA SER A 115 -18.22 -2.66 -11.17
C SER A 115 -19.72 -2.62 -10.88
N SER A 116 -20.49 -3.50 -11.48
CA SER A 116 -21.94 -3.54 -11.28
C SER A 116 -22.48 -4.97 -11.27
N LYS A 117 -23.63 -5.14 -10.62
CA LYS A 117 -24.48 -6.31 -10.82
C LYS A 117 -25.31 -6.09 -12.08
N GLY A 118 -25.42 -7.12 -12.92
CA GLY A 118 -26.28 -7.07 -14.10
C GLY A 118 -27.76 -6.92 -13.71
N ALA A 119 -28.54 -6.25 -14.55
CA ALA A 119 -29.99 -6.28 -14.57
C ALA A 119 -30.46 -7.13 -15.77
N GLU A 120 -31.71 -7.58 -15.74
CA GLU A 120 -32.28 -8.38 -16.83
C GLU A 120 -32.39 -7.58 -18.12
N ASP A 121 -32.74 -6.28 -18.01
CA ASP A 121 -32.89 -5.35 -19.12
C ASP A 121 -32.23 -4.01 -18.80
N ALA A 122 -31.91 -3.23 -19.83
CA ALA A 122 -31.33 -1.90 -19.67
C ALA A 122 -32.22 -0.95 -18.87
N ASP A 123 -33.54 -1.03 -19.08
CA ASP A 123 -34.54 -0.18 -18.40
C ASP A 123 -34.65 -0.49 -16.90
N LYS A 124 -34.21 -1.69 -16.46
CA LYS A 124 -34.18 -2.08 -15.05
C LYS A 124 -32.85 -1.74 -14.39
N PHE A 125 -31.83 -1.30 -15.16
CA PHE A 125 -30.55 -0.91 -14.60
C PHE A 125 -30.62 0.47 -13.97
N THR A 126 -30.21 0.59 -12.72
CA THR A 126 -30.14 1.85 -11.97
C THR A 126 -28.77 2.02 -11.34
N ALA A 127 -28.48 3.20 -10.81
CA ALA A 127 -27.22 3.45 -10.07
C ALA A 127 -27.03 2.52 -8.86
N GLN A 128 -28.10 1.93 -8.32
CA GLN A 128 -28.03 0.95 -7.24
C GLN A 128 -27.42 -0.39 -7.67
N ASN A 129 -27.34 -0.65 -8.96
CA ASN A 129 -26.65 -1.82 -9.49
C ASN A 129 -25.14 -1.67 -9.46
N ILE A 130 -24.61 -0.44 -9.34
CA ILE A 130 -23.18 -0.18 -9.20
C ILE A 130 -22.74 -0.62 -7.81
N THR A 131 -21.76 -1.52 -7.77
CA THR A 131 -21.31 -2.16 -6.52
C THR A 131 -19.93 -1.65 -6.07
N ASP A 132 -19.12 -1.11 -6.99
CA ASP A 132 -17.77 -0.65 -6.67
C ASP A 132 -17.30 0.39 -7.69
N VAL A 133 -16.43 1.30 -7.21
CA VAL A 133 -15.79 2.35 -8.00
C VAL A 133 -14.28 2.28 -7.75
N LYS A 134 -13.50 2.00 -8.78
CA LYS A 134 -12.04 1.89 -8.69
C LYS A 134 -11.36 2.90 -9.57
N VAL A 135 -10.20 3.37 -9.12
CA VAL A 135 -9.30 4.13 -9.98
C VAL A 135 -8.43 3.15 -10.75
N GLN A 136 -8.45 3.26 -12.08
CA GLN A 136 -7.56 2.54 -12.97
C GLN A 136 -6.43 3.48 -13.40
N TRP A 137 -5.20 3.01 -13.28
CA TRP A 137 -4.03 3.66 -13.81
C TRP A 137 -3.56 2.93 -15.08
N GLU A 138 -3.37 3.68 -16.15
CA GLU A 138 -2.78 3.22 -17.39
C GLU A 138 -1.39 3.88 -17.52
N PRO A 139 -0.29 3.08 -17.51
CA PRO A 139 1.06 3.63 -17.47
C PRO A 139 1.37 4.45 -18.72
N GLY A 140 2.05 5.57 -18.53
CA GLY A 140 2.63 6.39 -19.58
C GLY A 140 3.86 5.75 -20.24
N ALA A 141 4.50 6.46 -21.14
CA ALA A 141 5.60 5.92 -21.95
C ALA A 141 6.78 5.43 -21.10
N GLU A 142 7.17 6.21 -20.09
CA GLU A 142 8.30 5.88 -19.19
C GLU A 142 8.07 4.65 -18.32
N PHE A 143 6.81 4.23 -18.12
CA PHE A 143 6.47 3.04 -17.34
C PHE A 143 6.13 1.82 -18.20
N LYS A 144 6.32 1.91 -19.52
CA LYS A 144 6.17 0.78 -20.44
C LYS A 144 7.53 0.12 -20.69
N ASN A 145 7.50 -1.17 -21.00
CA ASN A 145 8.70 -1.96 -21.36
C ASN A 145 9.82 -1.99 -20.31
N LEU A 146 9.50 -1.80 -19.04
CA LEU A 146 10.47 -1.84 -17.94
C LEU A 146 11.30 -3.14 -17.90
N ILE A 147 10.86 -4.19 -18.59
CA ILE A 147 11.58 -5.48 -18.65
C ILE A 147 12.96 -5.32 -19.29
N ALA A 148 13.14 -4.37 -20.22
CA ALA A 148 14.41 -4.15 -20.91
C ALA A 148 15.49 -3.59 -19.96
N ASP A 149 15.07 -2.82 -18.95
CA ASP A 149 15.98 -2.15 -18.01
C ASP A 149 16.00 -2.87 -16.64
N ALA A 150 15.18 -3.92 -16.49
CA ALA A 150 15.02 -4.60 -15.22
C ALA A 150 16.10 -5.64 -14.97
N GLU A 151 16.76 -5.54 -13.85
CA GLU A 151 17.58 -6.61 -13.29
C GLU A 151 16.84 -7.35 -12.20
N PHE A 152 16.91 -8.68 -12.17
CA PHE A 152 16.15 -9.53 -11.28
C PHE A 152 17.04 -10.25 -10.28
N ASN A 153 16.61 -10.26 -9.01
CA ASN A 153 17.29 -10.96 -7.92
C ASN A 153 16.33 -11.92 -7.22
N LEU A 154 16.66 -13.21 -7.19
CA LEU A 154 15.88 -14.22 -6.49
C LEU A 154 16.11 -14.12 -4.99
N VAL A 155 15.02 -13.94 -4.24
CA VAL A 155 15.04 -13.89 -2.78
C VAL A 155 14.05 -14.88 -2.17
N ALA A 156 14.26 -15.22 -0.91
CA ALA A 156 13.31 -16.06 -0.18
C ALA A 156 11.94 -15.35 -0.07
N SER A 157 10.85 -16.12 -0.16
CA SER A 157 9.50 -15.59 0.05
C SER A 157 9.35 -15.03 1.47
N ARG A 158 8.41 -14.09 1.67
CA ARG A 158 8.12 -13.53 3.01
C ARG A 158 7.73 -14.59 4.01
N SER A 159 6.96 -15.60 3.60
CA SER A 159 6.61 -16.73 4.45
C SER A 159 7.82 -17.53 4.88
N ALA A 160 8.76 -17.79 3.97
CA ALA A 160 10.02 -18.46 4.29
C ALA A 160 10.88 -17.63 5.24
N GLN A 161 10.99 -16.32 5.00
CA GLN A 161 11.71 -15.40 5.90
C GLN A 161 11.08 -15.37 7.30
N ALA A 162 9.76 -15.28 7.38
CA ALA A 162 9.03 -15.31 8.64
C ALA A 162 9.20 -16.65 9.39
N ALA A 163 9.19 -17.78 8.66
CA ALA A 163 9.44 -19.10 9.24
C ALA A 163 10.85 -19.21 9.83
N VAL A 164 11.86 -18.68 9.13
CA VAL A 164 13.25 -18.63 9.63
C VAL A 164 13.34 -17.77 10.89
N ILE A 165 12.76 -16.58 10.90
CA ILE A 165 12.76 -15.68 12.06
C ILE A 165 12.06 -16.35 13.26
N LYS A 166 10.93 -17.01 13.02
CA LYS A 166 10.21 -17.74 14.07
C LYS A 166 11.06 -18.88 14.65
N ALA A 167 11.69 -19.68 13.80
CA ALA A 167 12.53 -20.77 14.23
C ALA A 167 13.75 -20.29 15.04
N ILE A 168 14.38 -19.18 14.63
CA ILE A 168 15.47 -18.56 15.41
C ILE A 168 14.98 -18.16 16.80
N LYS A 169 13.80 -17.54 16.91
CA LYS A 169 13.21 -17.17 18.22
C LYS A 169 12.87 -18.39 19.09
N GLU A 170 12.53 -19.52 18.46
CA GLU A 170 12.23 -20.78 19.13
C GLU A 170 13.49 -21.64 19.40
N GLY A 171 14.68 -21.17 19.06
CA GLY A 171 15.94 -21.88 19.23
C GLY A 171 16.10 -23.12 18.34
N LYS A 172 15.35 -23.21 17.24
CA LYS A 172 15.42 -24.32 16.29
C LYS A 172 16.59 -24.11 15.32
N ALA A 173 17.49 -25.08 15.23
CA ALA A 173 18.67 -25.02 14.37
C ALA A 173 18.33 -25.24 12.88
N ASN A 174 17.23 -25.92 12.56
CA ASN A 174 16.84 -26.26 11.19
C ASN A 174 15.41 -25.81 10.89
N VAL A 175 15.22 -25.16 9.76
CA VAL A 175 13.92 -24.76 9.23
C VAL A 175 13.76 -25.36 7.85
N ASP A 176 12.75 -26.19 7.64
CA ASP A 176 12.38 -26.64 6.31
C ASP A 176 11.64 -25.52 5.58
N ILE A 177 12.35 -24.84 4.66
CA ILE A 177 11.81 -23.80 3.79
C ILE A 177 11.42 -24.37 2.41
N SER A 178 11.58 -25.67 2.19
CA SER A 178 11.32 -26.33 0.90
C SER A 178 9.83 -26.56 0.64
N THR A 179 9.00 -26.60 1.68
CA THR A 179 7.56 -26.53 1.51
C THR A 179 7.11 -25.07 1.46
N PRO A 180 6.69 -24.57 0.27
CA PRO A 180 5.92 -23.33 0.25
C PRO A 180 4.66 -23.62 1.07
N THR A 181 4.61 -23.13 2.31
CA THR A 181 3.32 -22.97 2.96
C THR A 181 2.51 -22.13 2.00
N THR A 182 1.52 -22.74 1.35
CA THR A 182 0.48 -21.98 0.68
C THR A 182 0.08 -20.90 1.68
N PRO A 183 0.12 -19.62 1.34
CA PRO A 183 -0.56 -18.63 2.14
C PRO A 183 -1.97 -19.17 2.26
N ASP A 184 -2.40 -19.44 3.48
CA ASP A 184 -3.82 -19.52 3.78
C ASP A 184 -4.39 -18.26 3.14
N ASP A 185 -5.24 -18.42 2.14
CA ASP A 185 -5.90 -17.32 1.44
C ASP A 185 -6.90 -16.70 2.41
N GLY A 186 -6.34 -16.06 3.42
CA GLY A 186 -6.97 -15.13 4.31
C GLY A 186 -7.07 -13.80 3.59
N SER A 187 -8.08 -13.68 2.75
CA SER A 187 -8.70 -12.41 2.45
C SER A 187 -8.87 -11.64 3.76
N ASP A 188 -7.91 -10.76 4.07
CA ASP A 188 -8.23 -9.57 4.84
C ASP A 188 -7.18 -8.48 4.63
N GLY A 189 -7.58 -7.49 3.86
CA GLY A 189 -6.93 -6.20 3.76
C GLY A 189 -7.25 -5.39 5.01
N GLY A 190 -6.47 -5.55 6.03
CA GLY A 190 -6.51 -4.72 7.23
C GLY A 190 -5.11 -4.32 7.64
N GLY A 191 -4.66 -3.15 7.16
CA GLY A 191 -3.48 -2.49 7.68
C GLY A 191 -3.68 -2.12 9.15
N SER A 192 -3.25 -2.96 10.06
CA SER A 192 -3.12 -2.60 11.48
C SER A 192 -1.68 -2.25 11.75
N ASN A 193 -1.46 -0.98 11.93
CA ASN A 193 -0.25 -0.38 12.45
C ASN A 193 -0.11 -0.80 13.94
N PRO A 194 0.96 -1.46 14.38
CA PRO A 194 1.17 -1.67 15.79
C PRO A 194 1.68 -0.38 16.41
N SER A 195 0.78 0.33 17.06
CA SER A 195 1.10 1.39 18.02
C SER A 195 1.90 0.79 19.16
N GLY A 196 3.06 1.43 19.46
CA GLY A 196 3.96 1.04 20.52
C GLY A 196 3.28 1.05 21.89
N GLY A 197 3.26 -0.11 22.54
CA GLY A 197 2.92 -0.25 23.93
C GLY A 197 4.16 -0.04 24.80
N THR A 198 4.19 1.06 25.52
CA THR A 198 5.09 1.32 26.63
C THR A 198 4.73 0.42 27.79
N GLY A 199 5.56 -0.56 28.07
CA GLY A 199 5.52 -1.33 29.31
C GLY A 199 6.30 -0.64 30.40
N SER A 200 5.59 -0.13 31.40
CA SER A 200 6.12 0.34 32.67
C SER A 200 6.53 -0.82 33.54
N ALA A 201 7.72 -0.79 34.10
CA ALA A 201 8.05 -1.51 35.33
C ALA A 201 8.97 -0.65 36.18
N GLY A 202 8.50 -0.43 37.37
CA GLY A 202 8.90 0.45 38.41
C GLY A 202 10.23 0.16 39.12
N GLY A 203 10.55 1.06 40.03
CA GLY A 203 11.60 0.90 41.05
C GLY A 203 12.28 2.20 41.39
N ASN A 204 11.71 2.94 42.25
CA ASN A 204 12.06 3.47 43.57
C ASN A 204 13.43 4.15 43.77
N THR A 205 13.33 5.31 44.42
CA THR A 205 14.01 5.98 45.52
C THR A 205 14.83 7.23 45.25
N GLU A 206 14.28 8.29 45.87
CA GLU A 206 14.88 9.33 46.74
C GLU A 206 15.81 10.40 46.14
N GLN A 207 15.43 11.62 46.22
CA GLN A 207 15.44 12.68 47.27
C GLN A 207 16.39 13.84 46.93
N SER A 208 15.90 15.01 47.30
CA SER A 208 16.60 16.29 47.55
C SER A 208 16.74 17.25 46.35
N GLY A 209 16.05 18.35 46.25
CA GLY A 209 16.05 19.51 47.11
C GLY A 209 16.62 20.68 46.34
N GLY A 210 15.90 21.80 46.21
CA GLY A 210 16.50 23.03 45.74
C GLY A 210 15.53 24.01 45.04
N THR A 211 14.93 24.86 45.85
CA THR A 211 14.21 26.11 45.58
C THR A 211 15.00 27.15 44.78
N SER A 212 14.30 27.93 43.95
CA SER A 212 14.32 29.42 43.80
C SER A 212 13.61 29.79 42.50
N GLN A 213 12.51 30.43 42.53
CA GLN A 213 12.01 31.81 42.53
C GLN A 213 12.77 32.83 41.65
N GLY A 214 11.99 33.58 40.86
CA GLY A 214 12.34 34.85 40.19
C GLY A 214 11.64 34.99 38.85
N THR A 215 10.43 35.51 38.78
CA THR A 215 9.87 36.85 38.61
C THR A 215 10.25 37.58 37.31
N ASP A 216 9.16 37.91 36.57
CA ASP A 216 8.87 39.17 35.86
C ASP A 216 9.75 39.61 34.67
N SER A 217 9.24 39.89 33.50
CA SER A 217 8.51 41.13 33.16
C SER A 217 8.31 41.21 31.64
N ASN A 218 7.09 41.50 31.22
CA ASN A 218 6.76 42.10 29.93
C ASN A 218 7.07 43.60 29.99
N PRO A 219 7.42 44.30 28.91
CA PRO A 219 6.43 45.24 28.44
C PRO A 219 6.30 45.43 26.91
N SER A 220 5.09 45.77 26.56
CA SER A 220 4.56 46.40 25.36
C SER A 220 5.39 47.57 24.83
N GLY A 221 5.34 47.78 23.51
CA GLY A 221 5.78 48.99 22.84
C GLY A 221 5.06 49.18 21.53
N ASP A 222 3.98 49.93 21.57
CA ASP A 222 3.34 50.60 20.43
C ASP A 222 4.34 51.49 19.69
N ASN A 223 4.28 51.59 18.38
CA ASN A 223 4.43 52.90 17.72
C ASN A 223 3.71 52.96 16.37
N LYS A 224 2.97 54.03 16.26
CA LYS A 224 2.15 54.59 15.19
C LYS A 224 2.98 55.29 14.12
N GLY A 225 2.34 55.36 12.92
CA GLY A 225 2.42 56.50 12.01
C GLY A 225 3.42 56.27 10.88
N ASP A 226 3.14 56.54 9.64
CA ASP A 226 2.61 57.77 9.08
C ASP A 226 2.20 57.57 7.63
N ALA A 227 1.34 58.41 7.14
CA ALA A 227 0.72 58.48 5.84
C ALA A 227 1.56 59.23 4.79
N GLY A 228 1.29 59.00 3.52
CA GLY A 228 1.73 59.81 2.38
C GLY A 228 1.52 59.02 1.08
N GLN A 229 0.49 59.12 0.40
CA GLN A 229 -0.16 60.06 -0.52
C GLN A 229 0.60 60.25 -1.84
N ASP A 230 -0.16 59.93 -2.91
CA ASP A 230 -0.22 60.49 -4.25
C ASP A 230 0.84 60.17 -5.30
N GLY A 231 0.26 59.86 -6.48
CA GLY A 231 0.93 59.97 -7.79
C GLY A 231 0.28 59.23 -8.90
N SER A 232 -0.77 59.85 -9.46
CA SER A 232 -1.45 59.60 -10.74
C SER A 232 -0.53 59.59 -11.94
N GLY A 233 -0.98 58.93 -13.04
CA GLY A 233 -0.49 59.12 -14.42
C GLY A 233 -0.68 57.83 -15.25
N GLU A 234 -1.77 57.66 -15.88
CA GLU A 234 -2.22 57.91 -17.27
C GLU A 234 -1.41 57.21 -18.34
N ASP A 235 -2.17 56.39 -19.09
CA ASP A 235 -2.21 56.13 -20.50
C ASP A 235 -0.93 55.75 -21.28
N ASN A 236 -0.96 54.62 -22.03
CA ASN A 236 -1.19 54.59 -23.45
C ASN A 236 -1.14 53.15 -24.03
N GLU A 237 -2.08 52.98 -24.95
CA GLU A 237 -2.21 52.00 -25.98
C GLU A 237 -0.90 51.67 -26.75
N LEU A 238 -0.74 50.43 -27.08
CA LEU A 238 -0.73 49.86 -28.44
C LEU A 238 -0.71 48.34 -28.36
#